data_105c4bc9ac65d9cd24087e37233b0d85
#
_entry.id   105c4bc9ac65d9cd24087e37233b0d85
#
_cell.length_a   1.000
_cell.length_b   1.000
_cell.length_c   1.000
_cell.angle_alpha   90.00
_cell.angle_beta   90.00
_cell.angle_gamma   90.00
#
_symmetry.space_group_name_H-M   'P 1'
#
loop_
_entity.id
_entity.type
_entity.pdbx_description
1 polymer ?
#
loop_
_entity_poly.entity_id
_entity_poly.type
_entity_poly.pdbx_seq_one_letter_code
_entity_poly.pdbx_strand_id
1 'polypeptide(L)'
;MLIYKERLKEENIMFGKGKKQRVNADADVERMIKALDNIIAGDFNKIDVSEYEDTKYGEKVNALIDTFKKANNNFIMRLNDAMESIGDNSYVKKTQDQVMSQTEALSNMKSASSNMESSIGDITSSMAQIRDKTHEVINVAKNSTDTLNDSIKVVNESSDRIMYINNQVQEFNVKIDKISEIVDIVKKVASQSNLLALNASIEAARAGEAGKGFAVVADQVRELSSNTSDSAEDIVRYVSELRDDINALASDMNSTTEKLSEGNNKVEASLDEIEKMNAQLVDIDDNIENIFTAIDVQSDLTKDFTKQTETISESYKNLSDDCSSMGTHIYKIGRYIDTARSDMVRGFAEITELDWLRVFEVDHFILMWRVYNNAADYERLKVTQLNNPTGCKLGKWMAAQTDKGITESQEFAELKKAHEDVHKYATLSWEARDKDDIKGAYDYFDKTYDAYFVYQKAIRNMGKRMRQLGYTDKTDIVVFRN
;
A
#
# COMPACT_ATOMS: atom_id res chain seq x y z
N MET A 1 -25.68 -74.64 7.45
CA MET A 1 -25.01 -75.91 7.11
C MET A 1 -25.72 -77.10 7.73
N LEU A 2 -26.11 -77.09 8.99
CA LEU A 2 -26.88 -78.23 9.61
C LEU A 2 -28.25 -78.41 8.98
N ILE A 3 -28.99 -77.35 8.61
CA ILE A 3 -30.33 -77.40 8.02
C ILE A 3 -30.30 -78.06 6.62
N TYR A 4 -29.20 -77.91 5.88
CA TYR A 4 -29.05 -78.45 4.52
C TYR A 4 -28.71 -79.97 4.55
N LYS A 5 -28.03 -80.44 5.60
CA LYS A 5 -27.75 -81.85 5.80
C LYS A 5 -28.99 -82.67 6.20
N GLU A 6 -29.94 -82.05 6.91
CA GLU A 6 -31.23 -82.76 7.26
C GLU A 6 -32.18 -82.82 6.06
N ARG A 7 -32.27 -81.81 5.20
CA ARG A 7 -33.10 -81.83 3.99
C ARG A 7 -32.65 -82.87 2.97
N LEU A 8 -31.38 -83.15 2.86
CA LEU A 8 -30.80 -84.17 1.97
C LEU A 8 -31.04 -85.62 2.53
N LYS A 9 -31.40 -85.81 3.80
CA LYS A 9 -31.79 -87.12 4.37
C LYS A 9 -33.24 -87.46 4.10
N GLU A 10 -34.16 -86.51 3.97
CA GLU A 10 -35.58 -86.77 3.75
C GLU A 10 -35.95 -87.02 2.28
N GLU A 11 -35.17 -86.52 1.30
CA GLU A 11 -35.38 -86.84 -0.12
C GLU A 11 -34.88 -88.20 -0.58
N ASN A 12 -34.32 -89.02 0.37
CA ASN A 12 -33.71 -90.32 0.10
C ASN A 12 -34.71 -91.51 -0.02
N ILE A 13 -36.01 -91.26 -0.02
CA ILE A 13 -37.03 -92.34 0.00
C ILE A 13 -37.67 -92.68 -1.37
N MET A 14 -37.36 -91.91 -2.48
CA MET A 14 -38.14 -92.12 -3.68
C MET A 14 -37.37 -92.18 -5.03
N PHE A 15 -36.23 -92.90 -5.16
CA PHE A 15 -35.78 -93.33 -6.51
C PHE A 15 -34.66 -94.39 -6.45
N GLY A 16 -34.99 -95.67 -6.68
CA GLY A 16 -34.06 -96.78 -6.91
C GLY A 16 -33.49 -96.79 -8.32
N LYS A 17 -32.47 -95.98 -8.60
CA LYS A 17 -31.52 -96.11 -9.71
C LYS A 17 -30.36 -95.14 -9.61
N GLY A 18 -29.81 -94.92 -8.44
CA GLY A 18 -28.84 -93.79 -8.32
C GLY A 18 -27.63 -94.03 -7.39
N LYS A 19 -27.20 -95.27 -7.06
CA LYS A 19 -26.03 -95.45 -6.19
C LYS A 19 -24.73 -94.90 -6.80
N LYS A 20 -24.54 -95.02 -8.10
CA LYS A 20 -23.34 -94.40 -8.77
C LYS A 20 -23.41 -92.85 -8.87
N GLN A 21 -24.60 -92.32 -9.18
CA GLN A 21 -24.79 -90.89 -9.24
C GLN A 21 -24.71 -90.18 -7.87
N ARG A 22 -25.06 -90.82 -6.78
CA ARG A 22 -24.98 -90.30 -5.40
C ARG A 22 -23.54 -90.14 -4.89
N VAL A 23 -22.71 -91.21 -5.15
CA VAL A 23 -21.31 -91.20 -4.70
C VAL A 23 -20.53 -90.03 -5.39
N ASN A 24 -20.88 -89.69 -6.61
CA ASN A 24 -20.19 -88.68 -7.40
C ASN A 24 -20.68 -87.29 -7.04
N ALA A 25 -21.98 -87.04 -6.78
CA ALA A 25 -22.50 -85.76 -6.32
C ALA A 25 -21.95 -85.35 -4.93
N ASP A 26 -21.74 -86.34 -4.02
CA ASP A 26 -21.10 -86.09 -2.73
C ASP A 26 -19.61 -85.74 -2.87
N ALA A 27 -18.90 -86.28 -3.87
CA ALA A 27 -17.51 -85.96 -4.16
C ALA A 27 -17.37 -84.51 -4.73
N ASP A 28 -18.28 -84.10 -5.62
CA ASP A 28 -18.29 -82.75 -6.16
C ASP A 28 -18.64 -81.70 -5.10
N VAL A 29 -19.53 -82.01 -4.15
CA VAL A 29 -19.83 -81.13 -3.01
C VAL A 29 -18.61 -81.04 -2.10
N GLU A 30 -17.84 -82.09 -1.87
CA GLU A 30 -16.64 -82.09 -1.04
C GLU A 30 -15.51 -81.20 -1.71
N ARG A 31 -15.33 -81.33 -3.03
CA ARG A 31 -14.42 -80.47 -3.81
C ARG A 31 -14.86 -78.98 -3.78
N MET A 32 -16.16 -78.70 -3.88
CA MET A 32 -16.69 -77.32 -3.79
C MET A 32 -16.43 -76.75 -2.37
N ILE A 33 -16.63 -77.53 -1.30
CA ILE A 33 -16.32 -77.11 0.08
C ILE A 33 -14.83 -76.80 0.19
N LYS A 34 -13.95 -77.67 -0.30
CA LYS A 34 -12.51 -77.47 -0.28
C LYS A 34 -12.11 -76.17 -1.09
N ALA A 35 -12.74 -75.98 -2.22
CA ALA A 35 -12.51 -74.74 -3.04
C ALA A 35 -12.97 -73.44 -2.30
N LEU A 36 -14.11 -73.53 -1.60
CA LEU A 36 -14.58 -72.40 -0.76
C LEU A 36 -13.68 -72.20 0.46
N ASP A 37 -13.16 -73.24 1.09
CA ASP A 37 -12.21 -73.14 2.19
C ASP A 37 -10.88 -72.48 1.71
N ASN A 38 -10.40 -72.80 0.50
CA ASN A 38 -9.26 -72.15 -0.09
C ASN A 38 -9.53 -70.63 -0.34
N ILE A 39 -10.73 -70.28 -0.84
CA ILE A 39 -11.14 -68.92 -1.01
C ILE A 39 -11.19 -68.15 0.35
N ILE A 40 -11.73 -68.85 1.39
CA ILE A 40 -11.77 -68.31 2.76
C ILE A 40 -10.36 -68.08 3.32
N ALA A 41 -9.43 -68.98 2.97
CA ALA A 41 -8.02 -68.88 3.32
C ALA A 41 -7.24 -67.82 2.48
N GLY A 42 -7.90 -67.19 1.50
CA GLY A 42 -7.31 -66.18 0.65
C GLY A 42 -6.67 -66.67 -0.65
N ASP A 43 -6.87 -67.93 -1.01
CA ASP A 43 -6.44 -68.52 -2.27
C ASP A 43 -7.57 -68.40 -3.32
N PHE A 44 -7.41 -67.39 -4.20
CA PHE A 44 -8.34 -67.11 -5.31
C PHE A 44 -7.87 -67.68 -6.64
N ASN A 45 -7.04 -68.76 -6.63
CA ASN A 45 -6.67 -69.44 -7.87
C ASN A 45 -7.88 -70.16 -8.46
N LYS A 46 -8.00 -70.13 -9.79
CA LYS A 46 -9.04 -70.90 -10.48
C LYS A 46 -8.82 -72.35 -10.25
N ILE A 47 -9.93 -73.09 -9.98
CA ILE A 47 -9.94 -74.54 -9.81
C ILE A 47 -10.05 -75.19 -11.19
N ASP A 48 -9.49 -76.43 -11.27
CA ASP A 48 -9.66 -77.22 -12.48
C ASP A 48 -11.09 -77.82 -12.51
N VAL A 49 -11.86 -77.31 -13.49
CA VAL A 49 -13.27 -77.71 -13.69
C VAL A 49 -13.36 -79.23 -14.04
N SER A 50 -12.31 -79.81 -14.65
CA SER A 50 -12.29 -81.18 -15.07
C SER A 50 -12.27 -82.15 -13.91
N GLU A 51 -11.97 -81.71 -12.69
CA GLU A 51 -12.03 -82.52 -11.46
C GLU A 51 -13.49 -82.78 -11.00
N TYR A 52 -14.49 -82.07 -11.54
CA TYR A 52 -15.90 -82.17 -11.20
C TYR A 52 -16.64 -83.06 -12.23
N GLU A 53 -17.51 -83.96 -11.79
CA GLU A 53 -18.38 -84.67 -12.72
C GLU A 53 -19.48 -83.77 -13.28
N ASP A 54 -20.07 -82.89 -12.46
CA ASP A 54 -20.91 -81.79 -12.95
C ASP A 54 -20.08 -80.52 -13.03
N THR A 55 -19.57 -80.18 -14.21
CA THR A 55 -18.74 -79.02 -14.48
C THR A 55 -19.36 -77.72 -14.00
N LYS A 56 -20.70 -77.69 -13.87
CA LYS A 56 -21.41 -76.45 -13.38
C LYS A 56 -20.98 -76.03 -11.99
N TYR A 57 -20.57 -76.98 -11.09
CA TYR A 57 -20.07 -76.58 -9.76
C TYR A 57 -18.74 -75.88 -9.86
N GLY A 58 -17.78 -76.43 -10.60
CA GLY A 58 -16.49 -75.83 -10.82
C GLY A 58 -16.61 -74.52 -11.55
N GLU A 59 -17.49 -74.41 -12.57
CA GLU A 59 -17.77 -73.14 -13.26
C GLU A 59 -18.32 -72.05 -12.33
N LYS A 60 -19.23 -72.42 -11.40
CA LYS A 60 -19.77 -71.50 -10.39
C LYS A 60 -18.75 -71.05 -9.39
N VAL A 61 -17.85 -71.90 -8.93
CA VAL A 61 -16.73 -71.56 -8.05
C VAL A 61 -15.77 -70.61 -8.78
N ASN A 62 -15.41 -70.87 -10.04
CA ASN A 62 -14.57 -70.00 -10.84
C ASN A 62 -15.24 -68.64 -11.12
N ALA A 63 -16.57 -68.60 -11.39
CA ALA A 63 -17.32 -67.38 -11.53
C ALA A 63 -17.35 -66.55 -10.25
N LEU A 64 -17.40 -67.22 -9.06
CA LEU A 64 -17.29 -66.53 -7.76
C LEU A 64 -15.88 -65.95 -7.59
N ILE A 65 -14.82 -66.68 -7.90
CA ILE A 65 -13.45 -66.21 -7.87
C ILE A 65 -13.27 -64.99 -8.79
N ASP A 66 -13.75 -65.08 -10.03
CA ASP A 66 -13.70 -63.95 -10.98
C ASP A 66 -14.45 -62.69 -10.47
N THR A 67 -15.61 -62.92 -9.80
CA THR A 67 -16.38 -61.81 -9.19
C THR A 67 -15.61 -61.16 -8.08
N PHE A 68 -14.97 -61.91 -7.19
CA PHE A 68 -14.15 -61.38 -6.09
C PHE A 68 -12.93 -60.60 -6.66
N LYS A 69 -12.23 -61.20 -7.64
CA LYS A 69 -11.07 -60.57 -8.28
C LYS A 69 -11.47 -59.23 -8.95
N LYS A 70 -12.59 -59.20 -9.68
CA LYS A 70 -13.11 -58.01 -10.32
C LYS A 70 -13.50 -56.93 -9.29
N ALA A 71 -14.20 -57.32 -8.22
CA ALA A 71 -14.58 -56.42 -7.14
C ALA A 71 -13.34 -55.82 -6.48
N ASN A 72 -12.28 -56.60 -6.27
CA ASN A 72 -11.03 -56.17 -5.67
C ASN A 72 -10.27 -55.20 -6.59
N ASN A 73 -10.18 -55.49 -7.90
CA ASN A 73 -9.56 -54.60 -8.87
C ASN A 73 -10.30 -53.25 -8.92
N ASN A 74 -11.64 -53.28 -8.94
CA ASN A 74 -12.44 -52.05 -8.91
C ASN A 74 -12.20 -51.26 -7.63
N PHE A 75 -12.03 -51.92 -6.48
CA PHE A 75 -11.73 -51.23 -5.23
C PHE A 75 -10.34 -50.60 -5.22
N ILE A 76 -9.32 -51.31 -5.78
CA ILE A 76 -7.97 -50.73 -5.97
C ILE A 76 -8.04 -49.46 -6.83
N MET A 77 -8.80 -49.45 -7.94
CA MET A 77 -8.95 -48.28 -8.79
C MET A 77 -9.61 -47.10 -8.06
N ARG A 78 -10.64 -47.39 -7.22
CA ARG A 78 -11.25 -46.35 -6.37
C ARG A 78 -10.29 -45.80 -5.31
N LEU A 79 -9.43 -46.65 -4.71
CA LEU A 79 -8.39 -46.22 -3.79
C LEU A 79 -7.32 -45.37 -4.50
N ASN A 80 -7.01 -45.67 -5.78
CA ASN A 80 -6.16 -44.83 -6.59
C ASN A 80 -6.75 -43.43 -6.78
N ASP A 81 -8.04 -43.32 -7.16
CA ASP A 81 -8.73 -42.04 -7.33
C ASP A 81 -8.81 -41.27 -6.01
N ALA A 82 -9.09 -41.97 -4.89
CA ALA A 82 -9.10 -41.36 -3.57
C ALA A 82 -7.73 -40.81 -3.16
N MET A 83 -6.66 -41.55 -3.49
CA MET A 83 -5.29 -41.13 -3.19
C MET A 83 -4.90 -39.90 -3.99
N GLU A 84 -5.24 -39.81 -5.28
CA GLU A 84 -5.02 -38.63 -6.08
C GLU A 84 -5.79 -37.42 -5.54
N SER A 85 -7.06 -37.62 -5.14
CA SER A 85 -7.89 -36.54 -4.59
C SER A 85 -7.35 -35.98 -3.27
N ILE A 86 -6.86 -36.85 -2.39
CA ILE A 86 -6.31 -36.43 -1.08
C ILE A 86 -4.88 -35.90 -1.19
N GLY A 87 -4.10 -36.49 -2.10
CA GLY A 87 -2.70 -36.11 -2.28
C GLY A 87 -2.52 -34.81 -3.08
N ASP A 88 -3.59 -34.21 -3.63
CA ASP A 88 -3.53 -32.88 -4.23
C ASP A 88 -3.42 -31.81 -3.14
N ASN A 89 -2.19 -31.60 -2.68
CA ASN A 89 -1.84 -30.61 -1.67
C ASN A 89 -1.74 -29.16 -2.22
N SER A 90 -2.10 -28.94 -3.49
CA SER A 90 -1.99 -27.63 -4.13
C SER A 90 -2.76 -26.55 -3.37
N TYR A 91 -3.92 -26.88 -2.82
CA TYR A 91 -4.72 -25.96 -2.01
C TYR A 91 -4.06 -25.62 -0.67
N VAL A 92 -3.47 -26.62 0.03
CA VAL A 92 -2.79 -26.38 1.31
C VAL A 92 -1.55 -25.53 1.10
N LYS A 93 -0.73 -25.83 0.10
CA LYS A 93 0.44 -25.03 -0.29
C LYS A 93 0.03 -23.60 -0.62
N LYS A 94 -0.98 -23.42 -1.47
CA LYS A 94 -1.47 -22.09 -1.86
C LYS A 94 -1.97 -21.27 -0.65
N THR A 95 -2.68 -21.93 0.28
CA THR A 95 -3.15 -21.25 1.49
C THR A 95 -1.97 -20.84 2.37
N GLN A 96 -0.95 -21.70 2.50
CA GLN A 96 0.25 -21.39 3.27
C GLN A 96 1.06 -20.26 2.67
N ASP A 97 1.22 -20.22 1.35
CA ASP A 97 1.86 -19.12 0.63
C ASP A 97 1.10 -17.80 0.83
N GLN A 98 -0.24 -17.85 0.80
CA GLN A 98 -1.09 -16.69 1.10
C GLN A 98 -0.93 -16.21 2.55
N VAL A 99 -0.87 -17.10 3.52
CA VAL A 99 -0.63 -16.75 4.93
C VAL A 99 0.73 -16.07 5.10
N MET A 100 1.78 -16.57 4.46
CA MET A 100 3.11 -15.94 4.49
C MET A 100 3.09 -14.54 3.89
N SER A 101 2.48 -14.35 2.73
CA SER A 101 2.33 -13.04 2.08
C SER A 101 1.53 -12.05 2.93
N GLN A 102 0.46 -12.52 3.58
CA GLN A 102 -0.33 -11.68 4.49
C GLN A 102 0.43 -11.30 5.77
N THR A 103 1.27 -12.20 6.27
CA THR A 103 2.13 -11.90 7.44
C THR A 103 3.15 -10.80 7.10
N GLU A 104 3.71 -10.80 5.90
CA GLU A 104 4.59 -9.72 5.41
C GLU A 104 3.82 -8.39 5.28
N ALA A 105 2.61 -8.43 4.71
CA ALA A 105 1.75 -7.24 4.61
C ALA A 105 1.41 -6.65 5.99
N LEU A 106 1.15 -7.50 6.99
CA LEU A 106 0.91 -7.07 8.38
C LEU A 106 2.14 -6.43 9.02
N SER A 107 3.34 -6.91 8.73
CA SER A 107 4.59 -6.27 9.16
C SER A 107 4.72 -4.85 8.60
N ASN A 108 4.38 -4.67 7.32
CA ASN A 108 4.36 -3.37 6.67
C ASN A 108 3.28 -2.44 7.25
N MET A 109 2.09 -2.98 7.57
CA MET A 109 1.02 -2.23 8.25
C MET A 109 1.44 -1.76 9.64
N LYS A 110 2.13 -2.58 10.42
CA LYS A 110 2.67 -2.21 11.74
C LYS A 110 3.69 -1.07 11.62
N SER A 111 4.58 -1.15 10.63
CA SER A 111 5.55 -0.08 10.35
C SER A 111 4.85 1.23 9.94
N ALA A 112 3.83 1.13 9.09
CA ALA A 112 3.03 2.28 8.68
C ALA A 112 2.30 2.93 9.87
N SER A 113 1.75 2.13 10.80
CA SER A 113 1.12 2.62 12.03
C SER A 113 2.09 3.39 12.92
N SER A 114 3.30 2.87 13.10
CA SER A 114 4.36 3.56 13.87
C SER A 114 4.77 4.89 13.22
N ASN A 115 4.86 4.93 11.89
CA ASN A 115 5.14 6.16 11.16
C ASN A 115 3.99 7.18 11.28
N MET A 116 2.73 6.72 11.29
CA MET A 116 1.58 7.58 11.53
C MET A 116 1.62 8.20 12.94
N GLU A 117 1.94 7.42 13.96
CA GLU A 117 2.08 7.89 15.35
C GLU A 117 3.17 8.97 15.46
N SER A 118 4.33 8.75 14.84
CA SER A 118 5.40 9.76 14.77
C SER A 118 4.93 11.03 14.07
N SER A 119 4.25 10.89 12.92
CA SER A 119 3.75 12.03 12.15
C SER A 119 2.71 12.86 12.93
N ILE A 120 1.85 12.19 13.71
CA ILE A 120 0.89 12.86 14.61
C ILE A 120 1.64 13.71 15.66
N GLY A 121 2.71 13.16 16.24
CA GLY A 121 3.58 13.90 17.17
C GLY A 121 4.21 15.13 16.54
N ASP A 122 4.74 15.00 15.33
CA ASP A 122 5.36 16.10 14.57
C ASP A 122 4.34 17.20 14.23
N ILE A 123 3.14 16.80 13.79
CA ILE A 123 2.04 17.75 13.49
C ILE A 123 1.63 18.48 14.76
N THR A 124 1.46 17.78 15.90
CA THR A 124 1.12 18.38 17.20
C THR A 124 2.14 19.42 17.60
N SER A 125 3.43 19.10 17.51
CA SER A 125 4.51 20.03 17.82
C SER A 125 4.51 21.26 16.89
N SER A 126 4.30 21.04 15.59
CA SER A 126 4.22 22.11 14.60
C SER A 126 3.04 23.06 14.85
N MET A 127 1.87 22.49 15.19
CA MET A 127 0.69 23.29 15.52
C MET A 127 0.88 24.15 16.80
N ALA A 128 1.54 23.60 17.81
CA ALA A 128 1.89 24.36 19.01
C ALA A 128 2.81 25.55 18.66
N GLN A 129 3.81 25.33 17.82
CA GLN A 129 4.69 26.44 17.36
C GLN A 129 3.93 27.49 16.54
N ILE A 130 3.01 27.07 15.66
CA ILE A 130 2.19 27.99 14.88
C ILE A 130 1.33 28.84 15.80
N ARG A 131 0.68 28.24 16.82
CA ARG A 131 -0.12 28.95 17.79
C ARG A 131 0.70 30.00 18.54
N ASP A 132 1.89 29.63 19.03
CA ASP A 132 2.78 30.57 19.73
C ASP A 132 3.18 31.75 18.83
N LYS A 133 3.47 31.47 17.56
CA LYS A 133 3.78 32.50 16.56
C LYS A 133 2.60 33.41 16.25
N THR A 134 1.39 32.83 16.16
CA THR A 134 0.15 33.60 15.95
C THR A 134 -0.06 34.58 17.11
N HIS A 135 0.10 34.14 18.35
CA HIS A 135 0.02 35.01 19.52
C HIS A 135 1.11 36.10 19.53
N GLU A 136 2.33 35.79 19.10
CA GLU A 136 3.39 36.78 18.96
C GLU A 136 3.00 37.86 17.93
N VAL A 137 2.46 37.48 16.77
CA VAL A 137 2.01 38.42 15.72
C VAL A 137 0.83 39.29 16.20
N ILE A 138 -0.13 38.70 16.96
CA ILE A 138 -1.23 39.47 17.60
C ILE A 138 -0.67 40.57 18.51
N ASN A 139 0.34 40.25 19.31
CA ASN A 139 0.98 41.26 20.19
C ASN A 139 1.71 42.34 19.40
N VAL A 140 2.40 41.97 18.31
CA VAL A 140 3.07 42.92 17.40
C VAL A 140 2.03 43.84 16.75
N ALA A 141 0.92 43.30 16.26
CA ALA A 141 -0.17 44.04 15.67
C ALA A 141 -0.77 45.06 16.64
N LYS A 142 -1.00 44.65 17.88
CA LYS A 142 -1.48 45.52 18.96
C LYS A 142 -0.52 46.68 19.21
N ASN A 143 0.77 46.39 19.39
CA ASN A 143 1.79 47.41 19.60
C ASN A 143 1.90 48.37 18.39
N SER A 144 1.72 47.83 17.17
CA SER A 144 1.71 48.66 15.95
C SER A 144 0.49 49.60 15.94
N THR A 145 -0.68 49.14 16.35
CA THR A 145 -1.88 49.97 16.50
C THR A 145 -1.64 51.12 17.49
N ASP A 146 -1.05 50.81 18.65
CA ASP A 146 -0.74 51.86 19.65
C ASP A 146 0.26 52.91 19.08
N THR A 147 1.30 52.45 18.37
CA THR A 147 2.30 53.32 17.74
C THR A 147 1.69 54.21 16.65
N LEU A 148 0.78 53.66 15.84
CA LEU A 148 0.10 54.44 14.80
C LEU A 148 -0.86 55.48 15.41
N ASN A 149 -1.59 55.12 16.47
CA ASN A 149 -2.43 56.06 17.19
C ASN A 149 -1.63 57.24 17.81
N ASP A 150 -0.45 56.97 18.36
CA ASP A 150 0.44 58.01 18.84
C ASP A 150 0.99 58.86 17.67
N SER A 151 1.26 58.25 16.51
CA SER A 151 1.66 58.98 15.28
C SER A 151 0.57 59.94 14.80
N ILE A 152 -0.71 59.54 14.84
CA ILE A 152 -1.84 60.40 14.52
C ILE A 152 -1.86 61.63 15.42
N LYS A 153 -1.65 61.44 16.75
CA LYS A 153 -1.58 62.59 17.70
C LYS A 153 -0.48 63.55 17.32
N VAL A 154 0.72 63.04 17.03
CA VAL A 154 1.86 63.91 16.63
C VAL A 154 1.58 64.63 15.33
N VAL A 155 0.95 63.99 14.34
CA VAL A 155 0.56 64.60 13.07
C VAL A 155 -0.47 65.74 13.32
N ASN A 156 -1.50 65.49 14.16
CA ASN A 156 -2.51 66.48 14.48
C ASN A 156 -1.91 67.66 15.24
N GLU A 157 -1.06 67.41 16.25
CA GLU A 157 -0.34 68.50 16.97
C GLU A 157 0.54 69.29 16.03
N SER A 158 1.18 68.66 15.03
CA SER A 158 1.99 69.34 14.01
C SER A 158 1.14 70.20 13.08
N SER A 159 -0.05 69.67 12.69
CA SER A 159 -1.03 70.43 11.89
C SER A 159 -1.52 71.67 12.62
N ASP A 160 -1.88 71.54 13.89
CA ASP A 160 -2.30 72.66 14.73
C ASP A 160 -1.18 73.71 14.86
N ARG A 161 0.05 73.25 14.99
CA ARG A 161 1.23 74.14 15.05
C ARG A 161 1.44 74.87 13.78
N ILE A 162 1.28 74.23 12.62
CA ILE A 162 1.38 74.89 11.31
C ILE A 162 0.25 75.90 11.09
N MET A 163 -0.98 75.59 11.49
CA MET A 163 -2.09 76.59 11.42
C MET A 163 -1.79 77.79 12.30
N TYR A 164 -1.24 77.63 13.48
CA TYR A 164 -0.82 78.68 14.36
C TYR A 164 0.23 79.57 13.65
N ILE A 165 1.27 78.97 13.05
CA ILE A 165 2.32 79.66 12.33
C ILE A 165 1.72 80.41 11.13
N ASN A 166 0.80 79.81 10.37
CA ASN A 166 0.14 80.46 9.22
C ASN A 166 -0.61 81.76 9.64
N ASN A 167 -1.29 81.69 10.80
CA ASN A 167 -1.93 82.88 11.36
C ASN A 167 -0.89 83.99 11.70
N GLN A 168 0.26 83.61 12.29
CA GLN A 168 1.35 84.57 12.57
C GLN A 168 1.93 85.19 11.28
N VAL A 169 2.05 84.36 10.23
CA VAL A 169 2.51 84.86 8.90
C VAL A 169 1.51 85.82 8.31
N GLN A 170 0.23 85.65 8.43
CA GLN A 170 -0.79 86.59 8.02
C GLN A 170 -0.74 87.93 8.82
N GLU A 171 -0.57 87.83 10.15
CA GLU A 171 -0.36 89.03 10.98
C GLU A 171 0.91 89.77 10.56
N PHE A 172 1.96 89.05 10.17
CA PHE A 172 3.21 89.67 9.72
C PHE A 172 3.02 90.41 8.38
N ASN A 173 2.25 89.88 7.43
CA ASN A 173 1.87 90.54 6.21
C ASN A 173 1.19 91.85 6.49
N VAL A 174 0.24 91.94 7.43
CA VAL A 174 -0.44 93.16 7.84
C VAL A 174 0.55 94.22 8.40
N LYS A 175 1.55 93.77 9.18
CA LYS A 175 2.60 94.68 9.72
C LYS A 175 3.51 95.19 8.62
N ILE A 176 3.87 94.41 7.61
CA ILE A 176 4.64 94.82 6.47
C ILE A 176 3.90 95.82 5.66
N ASP A 177 2.61 95.65 5.38
CA ASP A 177 1.80 96.64 4.69
C ASP A 177 1.79 98.02 5.42
N LYS A 178 1.69 98.02 6.77
CA LYS A 178 1.80 99.22 7.57
C LYS A 178 3.17 99.86 7.50
N ILE A 179 4.27 99.05 7.51
CA ILE A 179 5.62 99.60 7.33
C ILE A 179 5.76 100.24 5.96
N SER A 180 5.27 99.60 4.91
CA SER A 180 5.26 100.18 3.53
C SER A 180 4.55 101.53 3.49
N GLU A 181 3.36 101.63 4.13
CA GLU A 181 2.62 102.88 4.20
C GLU A 181 3.41 104.00 4.93
N ILE A 182 4.06 103.68 6.07
CA ILE A 182 4.87 104.61 6.82
C ILE A 182 6.07 105.11 5.98
N VAL A 183 6.76 104.20 5.28
CA VAL A 183 7.90 104.51 4.43
C VAL A 183 7.49 105.38 3.26
N ASP A 184 6.33 105.18 2.62
CA ASP A 184 5.77 106.04 1.60
C ASP A 184 5.49 107.46 2.14
N ILE A 185 5.00 107.60 3.40
CA ILE A 185 4.83 108.90 4.04
C ILE A 185 6.17 109.57 4.25
N VAL A 186 7.19 108.83 4.74
CA VAL A 186 8.56 109.36 4.96
C VAL A 186 9.13 109.85 3.64
N LYS A 187 8.99 109.09 2.53
CA LYS A 187 9.44 109.45 1.19
C LYS A 187 8.75 110.75 0.72
N LYS A 188 7.43 110.86 0.93
CA LYS A 188 6.67 112.08 0.63
C LYS A 188 7.18 113.31 1.42
N VAL A 189 7.40 113.14 2.74
CA VAL A 189 7.91 114.19 3.62
C VAL A 189 9.30 114.60 3.20
N ALA A 190 10.19 113.66 2.89
CA ALA A 190 11.53 113.92 2.39
C ALA A 190 11.49 114.71 1.05
N SER A 191 10.65 114.26 0.12
CA SER A 191 10.46 114.95 -1.18
C SER A 191 9.91 116.36 -0.98
N GLN A 192 8.96 116.57 -0.08
CA GLN A 192 8.43 117.93 0.20
C GLN A 192 9.50 118.82 0.89
N SER A 193 10.26 118.23 1.82
CA SER A 193 11.36 118.92 2.50
C SER A 193 12.46 119.33 1.52
N ASN A 194 12.80 118.50 0.54
CA ASN A 194 13.73 118.77 -0.52
C ASN A 194 13.25 119.92 -1.41
N LEU A 195 11.98 119.93 -1.77
CA LEU A 195 11.37 121.08 -2.49
C LEU A 195 11.35 122.35 -1.70
N LEU A 196 11.03 122.36 -0.42
CA LEU A 196 11.05 123.46 0.50
C LEU A 196 12.49 124.03 0.65
N ALA A 197 13.45 123.09 0.83
CA ALA A 197 14.85 123.46 0.94
C ALA A 197 15.39 124.08 -0.38
N LEU A 198 15.00 123.57 -1.57
CA LEU A 198 15.31 124.16 -2.87
C LEU A 198 14.74 125.54 -2.99
N ASN A 199 13.49 125.75 -2.62
CA ASN A 199 12.87 127.04 -2.64
C ASN A 199 13.58 128.03 -1.69
N ALA A 200 13.97 127.57 -0.47
CA ALA A 200 14.72 128.36 0.49
C ALA A 200 16.13 128.73 -0.04
N SER A 201 16.83 127.78 -0.68
CA SER A 201 18.15 128.00 -1.33
C SER A 201 18.02 129.06 -2.44
N ILE A 202 16.94 128.99 -3.24
CA ILE A 202 16.70 130.07 -4.32
C ILE A 202 16.44 131.45 -3.71
N GLU A 203 15.63 131.56 -2.66
CA GLU A 203 15.33 132.80 -2.03
C GLU A 203 16.52 133.33 -1.23
N ALA A 204 17.32 132.39 -0.60
CA ALA A 204 18.59 132.85 0.04
C ALA A 204 19.62 133.37 -0.99
N ALA A 205 19.69 132.78 -2.18
CA ALA A 205 20.53 133.29 -3.31
C ALA A 205 20.04 134.63 -3.79
N ARG A 206 18.73 134.88 -3.79
CA ARG A 206 18.07 136.13 -4.18
C ARG A 206 18.33 137.30 -3.20
N ALA A 207 18.56 136.87 -1.87
CA ALA A 207 18.91 137.92 -0.84
C ALA A 207 20.40 138.33 -0.81
N GLY A 208 21.21 137.73 -1.68
CA GLY A 208 22.62 138.21 -1.88
C GLY A 208 23.48 137.97 -0.62
N GLU A 209 24.31 138.81 -0.19
CA GLU A 209 25.23 138.79 0.94
C GLU A 209 24.49 138.45 2.26
N ALA A 210 23.30 139.01 2.48
CA ALA A 210 22.50 138.77 3.70
C ALA A 210 21.90 137.28 3.79
N GLY A 211 21.79 136.60 2.70
CA GLY A 211 21.23 135.30 2.59
C GLY A 211 22.25 134.07 2.69
N LYS A 212 23.57 134.35 2.70
CA LYS A 212 24.63 133.33 2.65
C LYS A 212 24.51 132.34 3.72
N GLY A 213 24.23 132.61 5.04
CA GLY A 213 24.06 131.69 6.11
C GLY A 213 22.79 130.84 5.93
N PHE A 214 21.71 131.44 5.41
CA PHE A 214 20.46 130.68 5.11
C PHE A 214 20.61 129.74 3.91
N ALA A 215 21.39 130.09 2.89
CA ALA A 215 21.69 129.22 1.74
C ALA A 215 22.41 127.96 2.14
N VAL A 216 23.42 128.07 3.03
CA VAL A 216 24.13 126.85 3.58
C VAL A 216 23.19 125.92 4.35
N VAL A 217 22.30 126.49 5.19
CA VAL A 217 21.33 125.68 5.93
C VAL A 217 20.31 125.03 4.96
N ALA A 218 19.85 125.84 3.97
CA ALA A 218 18.96 125.30 2.96
C ALA A 218 19.58 124.16 2.12
N ASP A 219 20.84 124.33 1.72
CA ASP A 219 21.55 123.22 1.01
C ASP A 219 21.79 122.01 1.90
N GLN A 220 22.12 122.17 3.21
CA GLN A 220 22.20 121.05 4.15
C GLN A 220 20.86 120.32 4.37
N VAL A 221 19.74 121.11 4.49
CA VAL A 221 18.41 120.53 4.56
C VAL A 221 18.03 119.79 3.26
N ARG A 222 18.43 120.35 2.12
CA ARG A 222 18.22 119.68 0.82
C ARG A 222 18.97 118.39 0.68
N GLU A 223 20.27 118.34 1.10
CA GLU A 223 21.11 117.15 1.12
C GLU A 223 20.56 116.12 2.12
N LEU A 224 20.18 116.49 3.31
CA LEU A 224 19.54 115.59 4.31
C LEU A 224 18.22 115.03 3.77
N SER A 225 17.42 115.82 3.09
CA SER A 225 16.15 115.37 2.51
C SER A 225 16.37 114.37 1.34
N SER A 226 17.40 114.63 0.51
CA SER A 226 17.80 113.65 -0.54
C SER A 226 18.25 112.34 0.08
N ASN A 227 19.19 112.41 1.04
CA ASN A 227 19.68 111.20 1.76
C ASN A 227 18.53 110.46 2.47
N THR A 228 17.54 111.16 3.02
CA THR A 228 16.36 110.59 3.64
C THR A 228 15.47 109.91 2.59
N SER A 229 15.30 110.51 1.40
CA SER A 229 14.55 109.86 0.31
C SER A 229 15.21 108.61 -0.21
N ASP A 230 16.56 108.70 -0.42
CA ASP A 230 17.33 107.52 -0.87
C ASP A 230 17.26 106.33 0.16
N SER A 231 17.41 106.69 1.47
CA SER A 231 17.25 105.71 2.55
C SER A 231 15.82 105.12 2.59
N ALA A 232 14.79 105.93 2.35
CA ALA A 232 13.41 105.44 2.29
C ALA A 232 13.22 104.52 1.05
N GLU A 233 13.88 104.79 -0.08
CA GLU A 233 13.84 103.94 -1.24
C GLU A 233 14.51 102.58 -1.01
N ASP A 234 15.62 102.49 -0.29
CA ASP A 234 16.27 101.27 0.19
C ASP A 234 15.34 100.50 1.09
N ILE A 235 14.63 101.16 2.05
CA ILE A 235 13.68 100.52 2.94
C ILE A 235 12.50 99.87 2.14
N VAL A 236 11.94 100.61 1.14
CA VAL A 236 10.90 100.05 0.25
C VAL A 236 11.36 98.78 -0.42
N ARG A 237 12.59 98.73 -0.92
CA ARG A 237 13.17 97.54 -1.52
C ARG A 237 13.23 96.37 -0.53
N TYR A 238 13.77 96.61 0.69
CA TYR A 238 13.84 95.60 1.73
C TYR A 238 12.44 95.12 2.18
N VAL A 239 11.47 96.02 2.28
CA VAL A 239 10.09 95.65 2.60
C VAL A 239 9.44 94.80 1.52
N SER A 240 9.78 95.12 0.21
CA SER A 240 9.32 94.26 -0.89
C SER A 240 9.94 92.85 -0.85
N GLU A 241 11.26 92.79 -0.65
CA GLU A 241 11.96 91.47 -0.49
C GLU A 241 11.38 90.69 0.70
N LEU A 242 11.13 91.29 1.84
CA LEU A 242 10.53 90.71 3.00
C LEU A 242 9.10 90.23 2.73
N ARG A 243 8.32 90.91 1.91
CA ARG A 243 6.98 90.51 1.49
C ARG A 243 7.03 89.29 0.63
N ASP A 244 8.00 89.19 -0.29
CA ASP A 244 8.19 88.03 -1.15
C ASP A 244 8.59 86.80 -0.31
N ASP A 245 9.50 87.00 0.66
CA ASP A 245 9.91 85.91 1.60
C ASP A 245 8.74 85.41 2.43
N ILE A 246 7.87 86.29 2.94
CA ILE A 246 6.68 85.89 3.72
C ILE A 246 5.64 85.20 2.82
N ASN A 247 5.45 85.59 1.60
CA ASN A 247 4.56 84.89 0.68
C ASN A 247 5.09 83.50 0.33
N ALA A 248 6.39 83.34 0.16
CA ALA A 248 7.04 82.04 -0.04
C ALA A 248 6.82 81.19 1.20
N LEU A 249 7.01 81.70 2.42
CA LEU A 249 6.78 81.03 3.66
C LEU A 249 5.32 80.56 3.81
N ALA A 250 4.34 81.46 3.46
CA ALA A 250 2.93 81.06 3.46
C ALA A 250 2.61 79.90 2.50
N SER A 251 3.23 79.90 1.31
CA SER A 251 3.11 78.84 0.32
C SER A 251 3.67 77.51 0.86
N ASP A 252 4.86 77.53 1.50
CA ASP A 252 5.50 76.40 2.09
C ASP A 252 4.66 75.82 3.26
N MET A 253 4.06 76.63 4.08
CA MET A 253 3.16 76.23 5.15
C MET A 253 1.91 75.54 4.60
N ASN A 254 1.30 76.07 3.53
CA ASN A 254 0.15 75.34 2.92
C ASN A 254 0.53 73.97 2.33
N SER A 255 1.67 73.93 1.62
CA SER A 255 2.19 72.63 1.10
C SER A 255 2.48 71.68 2.21
N THR A 256 3.00 72.09 3.36
CA THR A 256 3.25 71.23 4.53
C THR A 256 1.94 70.74 5.15
N THR A 257 0.89 71.56 5.22
CA THR A 257 -0.42 71.22 5.68
C THR A 257 -1.04 70.11 4.80
N GLU A 258 -0.91 70.24 3.46
CA GLU A 258 -1.35 69.23 2.53
C GLU A 258 -0.62 67.86 2.77
N LYS A 259 0.73 67.92 2.90
CA LYS A 259 1.52 66.68 3.18
C LYS A 259 1.19 66.05 4.51
N LEU A 260 0.89 66.83 5.54
CA LEU A 260 0.46 66.29 6.84
C LEU A 260 -0.91 65.63 6.73
N SER A 261 -1.85 66.21 5.98
CA SER A 261 -3.16 65.60 5.71
C SER A 261 -3.04 64.27 4.95
N GLU A 262 -2.19 64.25 3.89
CA GLU A 262 -1.89 63.03 3.16
C GLU A 262 -1.24 61.96 4.07
N GLY A 263 -0.31 62.35 4.93
CA GLY A 263 0.33 61.51 5.92
C GLY A 263 -0.69 60.89 6.89
N ASN A 264 -1.63 61.71 7.38
CA ASN A 264 -2.70 61.24 8.29
C ASN A 264 -3.58 60.18 7.62
N ASN A 265 -4.02 60.42 6.37
CA ASN A 265 -4.82 59.45 5.60
C ASN A 265 -4.09 58.10 5.42
N LYS A 266 -2.75 58.15 5.21
CA LYS A 266 -1.94 56.91 5.11
C LYS A 266 -1.85 56.16 6.42
N VAL A 267 -1.76 56.87 7.55
CA VAL A 267 -1.75 56.24 8.88
C VAL A 267 -3.11 55.60 9.20
N GLU A 268 -4.23 56.29 8.88
CA GLU A 268 -5.58 55.74 9.03
C GLU A 268 -5.77 54.47 8.17
N ALA A 269 -5.32 54.46 6.92
CA ALA A 269 -5.36 53.30 6.05
C ALA A 269 -4.53 52.13 6.63
N SER A 270 -3.37 52.43 7.23
CA SER A 270 -2.55 51.40 7.91
C SER A 270 -3.23 50.80 9.14
N LEU A 271 -4.00 51.60 9.89
CA LEU A 271 -4.81 51.11 11.00
C LEU A 271 -5.91 50.13 10.55
N ASP A 272 -6.62 50.43 9.46
CA ASP A 272 -7.63 49.56 8.85
C ASP A 272 -7.01 48.24 8.37
N GLU A 273 -5.80 48.29 7.80
CA GLU A 273 -5.09 47.04 7.42
C GLU A 273 -4.69 46.21 8.60
N ILE A 274 -4.25 46.81 9.72
CA ILE A 274 -3.92 46.07 10.96
C ILE A 274 -5.19 45.48 11.59
N GLU A 275 -6.32 46.18 11.54
CA GLU A 275 -7.59 45.62 12.04
C GLU A 275 -8.03 44.38 11.24
N LYS A 276 -7.93 44.45 9.92
CA LYS A 276 -8.17 43.28 9.04
C LYS A 276 -7.20 42.13 9.33
N MET A 277 -5.92 42.44 9.55
CA MET A 277 -4.92 41.45 9.92
C MET A 277 -5.28 40.77 11.28
N ASN A 278 -5.70 41.54 12.26
CA ASN A 278 -6.15 41.00 13.55
C ASN A 278 -7.34 40.05 13.41
N ALA A 279 -8.32 40.38 12.57
CA ALA A 279 -9.45 39.48 12.29
C ALA A 279 -8.97 38.16 11.67
N GLN A 280 -8.04 38.20 10.71
CA GLN A 280 -7.47 37.00 10.12
C GLN A 280 -6.67 36.15 11.12
N LEU A 281 -5.98 36.77 12.07
CA LEU A 281 -5.24 36.07 13.11
C LEU A 281 -6.18 35.33 14.08
N VAL A 282 -7.36 35.87 14.38
CA VAL A 282 -8.40 35.19 15.14
C VAL A 282 -8.90 33.96 14.37
N ASP A 283 -9.18 34.08 13.07
CA ASP A 283 -9.58 32.95 12.21
C ASP A 283 -8.49 31.87 12.16
N ILE A 284 -7.22 32.26 12.18
CA ILE A 284 -6.09 31.29 12.23
C ILE A 284 -6.08 30.56 13.57
N ASP A 285 -6.31 31.25 14.70
CA ASP A 285 -6.33 30.63 16.02
C ASP A 285 -7.49 29.60 16.14
N ASP A 286 -8.67 29.94 15.64
CA ASP A 286 -9.81 29.02 15.55
C ASP A 286 -9.49 27.78 14.67
N ASN A 287 -8.80 27.97 13.54
CA ASN A 287 -8.39 26.86 12.68
C ASN A 287 -7.35 25.95 13.36
N ILE A 288 -6.45 26.50 14.16
CA ILE A 288 -5.47 25.74 14.94
C ILE A 288 -6.20 24.84 15.93
N GLU A 289 -7.23 25.33 16.64
CA GLU A 289 -8.05 24.55 17.58
C GLU A 289 -8.79 23.40 16.88
N ASN A 290 -9.34 23.67 15.68
CA ASN A 290 -9.96 22.61 14.86
C ASN A 290 -8.94 21.53 14.43
N ILE A 291 -7.71 21.92 14.10
CA ILE A 291 -6.64 20.98 13.75
C ILE A 291 -6.26 20.14 14.98
N PHE A 292 -6.14 20.70 16.19
CA PHE A 292 -5.90 19.92 17.41
C PHE A 292 -6.99 18.88 17.64
N THR A 293 -8.25 19.24 17.44
CA THR A 293 -9.37 18.31 17.53
C THR A 293 -9.24 17.18 16.49
N ALA A 294 -8.85 17.48 15.27
CA ALA A 294 -8.61 16.48 14.22
C ALA A 294 -7.42 15.56 14.54
N ILE A 295 -6.37 16.10 15.15
CA ILE A 295 -5.19 15.35 15.63
C ILE A 295 -5.60 14.32 16.70
N ASP A 296 -6.43 14.70 17.66
CA ASP A 296 -6.93 13.79 18.70
C ASP A 296 -7.71 12.63 18.09
N VAL A 297 -8.63 12.92 17.17
CA VAL A 297 -9.38 11.89 16.42
C VAL A 297 -8.43 10.99 15.65
N GLN A 298 -7.44 11.54 14.96
CA GLN A 298 -6.46 10.77 14.18
C GLN A 298 -5.58 9.90 15.07
N SER A 299 -5.21 10.38 16.27
CA SER A 299 -4.48 9.61 17.27
C SER A 299 -5.29 8.37 17.72
N ASP A 300 -6.55 8.54 18.00
CA ASP A 300 -7.42 7.44 18.43
C ASP A 300 -7.64 6.42 17.30
N LEU A 301 -7.86 6.90 16.07
CA LEU A 301 -7.95 6.01 14.88
C LEU A 301 -6.65 5.23 14.66
N THR A 302 -5.49 5.84 14.88
CA THR A 302 -4.19 5.17 14.73
C THR A 302 -3.99 4.09 15.79
N LYS A 303 -4.41 4.33 17.05
CA LYS A 303 -4.40 3.32 18.10
C LYS A 303 -5.33 2.14 17.79
N ASP A 304 -6.54 2.43 17.30
CA ASP A 304 -7.49 1.38 16.89
C ASP A 304 -6.95 0.58 15.70
N PHE A 305 -6.35 1.23 14.71
CA PHE A 305 -5.70 0.56 13.58
C PHE A 305 -4.56 -0.36 14.03
N THR A 306 -3.72 0.09 14.97
CA THR A 306 -2.65 -0.73 15.57
C THR A 306 -3.24 -1.97 16.24
N LYS A 307 -4.27 -1.81 17.07
CA LYS A 307 -4.95 -2.92 17.74
C LYS A 307 -5.58 -3.91 16.78
N GLN A 308 -6.22 -3.43 15.71
CA GLN A 308 -6.79 -4.29 14.67
C GLN A 308 -5.68 -5.07 13.93
N THR A 309 -4.56 -4.42 13.61
CA THR A 309 -3.41 -5.07 12.98
C THR A 309 -2.82 -6.18 13.87
N GLU A 310 -2.75 -5.97 15.18
CA GLU A 310 -2.34 -6.99 16.13
C GLU A 310 -3.32 -8.18 16.16
N THR A 311 -4.61 -7.92 16.21
CA THR A 311 -5.66 -8.96 16.19
C THR A 311 -5.61 -9.79 14.90
N ILE A 312 -5.42 -9.13 13.75
CA ILE A 312 -5.27 -9.80 12.45
C ILE A 312 -3.98 -10.64 12.44
N SER A 313 -2.88 -10.12 12.99
CA SER A 313 -1.60 -10.84 13.09
C SER A 313 -1.73 -12.14 13.89
N GLU A 314 -2.45 -12.11 15.02
CA GLU A 314 -2.74 -13.29 15.81
C GLU A 314 -3.62 -14.28 15.03
N SER A 315 -4.62 -13.79 14.31
CA SER A 315 -5.49 -14.64 13.47
C SER A 315 -4.71 -15.35 12.37
N TYR A 316 -3.77 -14.69 11.71
CA TYR A 316 -2.91 -15.31 10.69
C TYR A 316 -1.92 -16.31 11.28
N LYS A 317 -1.42 -16.08 12.50
CA LYS A 317 -0.62 -17.06 13.22
C LYS A 317 -1.43 -18.34 13.48
N ASN A 318 -2.65 -18.20 14.00
CA ASN A 318 -3.54 -19.33 14.23
C ASN A 318 -3.89 -20.07 12.92
N LEU A 319 -4.14 -19.32 11.84
CA LEU A 319 -4.38 -19.91 10.51
C LEU A 319 -3.17 -20.68 9.99
N SER A 320 -1.95 -20.20 10.24
CA SER A 320 -0.71 -20.94 9.91
C SER A 320 -0.63 -22.27 10.65
N ASP A 321 -0.94 -22.26 11.94
CA ASP A 321 -0.94 -23.47 12.79
C ASP A 321 -2.04 -24.45 12.34
N ASP A 322 -3.23 -23.94 11.98
CA ASP A 322 -4.34 -24.75 11.45
C ASP A 322 -3.97 -25.36 10.09
N CYS A 323 -3.33 -24.61 9.18
CA CYS A 323 -2.84 -25.14 7.91
C CYS A 323 -1.82 -26.26 8.11
N SER A 324 -0.88 -26.11 9.05
CA SER A 324 0.09 -27.16 9.40
C SER A 324 -0.59 -28.40 9.95
N SER A 325 -1.57 -28.21 10.85
CA SER A 325 -2.37 -29.32 11.42
C SER A 325 -3.17 -30.04 10.34
N MET A 326 -3.80 -29.28 9.42
CA MET A 326 -4.55 -29.85 8.29
C MET A 326 -3.62 -30.66 7.37
N GLY A 327 -2.42 -30.14 7.06
CA GLY A 327 -1.40 -30.87 6.30
C GLY A 327 -1.05 -32.22 6.96
N THR A 328 -0.86 -32.21 8.28
CA THR A 328 -0.60 -33.42 9.06
C THR A 328 -1.76 -34.44 9.00
N HIS A 329 -3.00 -33.96 9.06
CA HIS A 329 -4.18 -34.83 8.95
C HIS A 329 -4.33 -35.45 7.56
N ILE A 330 -4.16 -34.63 6.50
CA ILE A 330 -4.17 -35.08 5.10
C ILE A 330 -3.07 -36.15 4.89
N TYR A 331 -1.87 -35.92 5.41
CA TYR A 331 -0.79 -36.87 5.37
C TYR A 331 -1.19 -38.24 6.02
N LYS A 332 -1.76 -38.21 7.22
CA LYS A 332 -2.21 -39.45 7.89
C LYS A 332 -3.27 -40.20 7.09
N ILE A 333 -4.27 -39.48 6.57
CA ILE A 333 -5.33 -40.08 5.75
C ILE A 333 -4.73 -40.69 4.47
N GLY A 334 -3.88 -39.98 3.79
CA GLY A 334 -3.18 -40.45 2.59
C GLY A 334 -2.35 -41.74 2.89
N ARG A 335 -1.67 -41.78 4.02
CA ARG A 335 -0.93 -42.98 4.44
C ARG A 335 -1.83 -44.18 4.70
N TYR A 336 -3.01 -44.00 5.29
CA TYR A 336 -3.98 -45.10 5.49
C TYR A 336 -4.48 -45.60 4.14
N ILE A 337 -4.82 -44.73 3.20
CA ILE A 337 -5.27 -45.11 1.85
C ILE A 337 -4.17 -45.85 1.09
N ASP A 338 -2.93 -45.33 1.10
CA ASP A 338 -1.78 -45.98 0.46
C ASP A 338 -1.49 -47.37 1.04
N THR A 339 -1.59 -47.54 2.36
CA THR A 339 -1.42 -48.82 3.02
C THR A 339 -2.52 -49.80 2.58
N ALA A 340 -3.79 -49.38 2.65
CA ALA A 340 -4.92 -50.22 2.21
C ALA A 340 -4.78 -50.63 0.73
N ARG A 341 -4.42 -49.66 -0.14
CA ARG A 341 -4.17 -49.89 -1.56
C ARG A 341 -3.02 -50.87 -1.78
N SER A 342 -1.92 -50.73 -1.07
CA SER A 342 -0.75 -51.61 -1.18
C SER A 342 -1.04 -53.03 -0.74
N ASP A 343 -1.80 -53.21 0.35
CA ASP A 343 -2.20 -54.53 0.84
C ASP A 343 -3.12 -55.22 -0.14
N MET A 344 -4.09 -54.50 -0.75
CA MET A 344 -4.99 -55.03 -1.76
C MET A 344 -4.23 -55.46 -3.02
N VAL A 345 -3.26 -54.66 -3.49
CA VAL A 345 -2.42 -54.98 -4.66
C VAL A 345 -1.56 -56.22 -4.42
N ARG A 346 -1.11 -56.46 -3.19
CA ARG A 346 -0.29 -57.64 -2.86
C ARG A 346 -1.10 -58.92 -2.65
N GLY A 347 -2.34 -58.77 -2.18
CA GLY A 347 -3.09 -59.93 -1.67
C GLY A 347 -3.94 -60.64 -2.72
N PHE A 348 -4.84 -59.98 -3.40
CA PHE A 348 -5.96 -60.63 -4.09
C PHE A 348 -6.24 -60.13 -5.49
N ALA A 349 -5.35 -59.33 -6.07
CA ALA A 349 -5.61 -58.69 -7.34
C ALA A 349 -5.07 -59.50 -8.53
N GLU A 350 -5.92 -59.80 -9.51
CA GLU A 350 -5.49 -60.19 -10.85
C GLU A 350 -5.48 -58.94 -11.72
N ILE A 351 -4.43 -58.13 -11.54
CA ILE A 351 -4.26 -56.84 -12.24
C ILE A 351 -3.75 -57.13 -13.64
N THR A 352 -4.46 -56.65 -14.69
CA THR A 352 -4.00 -56.78 -16.06
C THR A 352 -2.81 -55.89 -16.33
N GLU A 353 -2.05 -56.16 -17.42
CA GLU A 353 -0.94 -55.31 -17.87
C GLU A 353 -1.37 -53.84 -18.06
N LEU A 354 -2.59 -53.64 -18.53
CA LEU A 354 -3.14 -52.27 -18.74
C LEU A 354 -3.56 -51.63 -17.43
N ASP A 355 -4.16 -52.39 -16.47
CA ASP A 355 -4.53 -51.88 -15.16
C ASP A 355 -3.27 -51.56 -14.32
N TRP A 356 -2.16 -52.27 -14.52
CA TRP A 356 -0.88 -51.97 -13.89
C TRP A 356 -0.37 -50.57 -14.21
N LEU A 357 -0.60 -50.06 -15.43
CA LEU A 357 -0.21 -48.68 -15.76
C LEU A 357 -0.88 -47.67 -14.84
N ARG A 358 -2.16 -47.89 -14.49
CA ARG A 358 -2.87 -47.00 -13.54
C ARG A 358 -2.29 -47.10 -12.13
N VAL A 359 -1.92 -48.32 -11.69
CA VAL A 359 -1.22 -48.47 -10.43
C VAL A 359 0.11 -47.77 -10.40
N PHE A 360 0.90 -47.82 -11.50
CA PHE A 360 2.17 -47.12 -11.62
C PHE A 360 2.01 -45.62 -11.68
N GLU A 361 0.96 -45.11 -12.35
CA GLU A 361 0.63 -43.68 -12.37
C GLU A 361 0.45 -43.16 -10.95
N VAL A 362 -0.36 -43.87 -10.12
CA VAL A 362 -0.63 -43.45 -8.75
C VAL A 362 0.55 -43.68 -7.83
N ASP A 363 1.37 -44.76 -8.03
CA ASP A 363 2.60 -44.97 -7.27
C ASP A 363 3.55 -43.75 -7.40
N HIS A 364 3.63 -43.15 -8.58
CA HIS A 364 4.47 -41.96 -8.82
C HIS A 364 3.81 -40.66 -8.36
N PHE A 365 2.48 -40.58 -8.37
CA PHE A 365 1.74 -39.53 -7.67
C PHE A 365 2.03 -39.56 -6.16
N ILE A 366 1.99 -40.75 -5.56
CA ILE A 366 2.33 -40.92 -4.14
C ILE A 366 3.80 -40.55 -3.89
N LEU A 367 4.72 -40.89 -4.79
CA LEU A 367 6.13 -40.46 -4.70
C LEU A 367 6.24 -38.96 -4.63
N MET A 368 5.63 -38.22 -5.56
CA MET A 368 5.58 -36.76 -5.61
C MET A 368 4.96 -36.19 -4.33
N TRP A 369 3.81 -36.74 -3.89
CA TRP A 369 3.15 -36.37 -2.65
C TRP A 369 4.02 -36.55 -1.40
N ARG A 370 4.77 -37.63 -1.32
CA ARG A 370 5.71 -37.89 -0.23
C ARG A 370 6.91 -36.92 -0.27
N VAL A 371 7.37 -36.54 -1.44
CA VAL A 371 8.42 -35.51 -1.58
C VAL A 371 7.94 -34.17 -1.02
N TYR A 372 6.69 -33.76 -1.30
CA TYR A 372 6.07 -32.60 -0.67
C TYR A 372 6.04 -32.73 0.85
N ASN A 373 5.53 -33.85 1.36
CA ASN A 373 5.44 -34.06 2.80
C ASN A 373 6.82 -34.09 3.49
N ASN A 374 7.87 -34.54 2.80
CA ASN A 374 9.24 -34.42 3.29
C ASN A 374 9.76 -32.99 3.28
N ALA A 375 9.46 -32.19 2.25
CA ALA A 375 9.81 -30.78 2.20
C ALA A 375 9.09 -29.98 3.31
N ALA A 376 7.81 -30.29 3.54
CA ALA A 376 6.94 -29.67 4.55
C ALA A 376 7.14 -30.20 5.99
N ASP A 377 8.06 -31.14 6.20
CA ASP A 377 8.37 -31.78 7.49
C ASP A 377 7.26 -32.68 8.10
N TYR A 378 6.32 -33.12 7.28
CA TYR A 378 5.29 -34.09 7.70
C TYR A 378 5.80 -35.52 7.65
N GLU A 379 6.82 -35.83 6.85
CA GLU A 379 7.44 -37.15 6.67
C GLU A 379 8.96 -37.01 6.56
N ARG A 380 9.68 -38.04 7.08
CA ARG A 380 11.12 -38.21 6.82
C ARG A 380 11.34 -39.37 5.88
N LEU A 381 11.70 -39.07 4.65
CA LEU A 381 11.97 -40.07 3.62
C LEU A 381 13.41 -40.60 3.70
N LYS A 382 13.60 -41.84 3.20
CA LYS A 382 14.94 -42.36 2.93
C LYS A 382 15.24 -42.19 1.44
N VAL A 383 16.45 -41.73 1.11
CA VAL A 383 16.87 -41.52 -0.28
C VAL A 383 16.71 -42.77 -1.16
N THR A 384 16.92 -43.96 -0.58
CA THR A 384 16.78 -45.25 -1.28
C THR A 384 15.38 -45.51 -1.82
N GLN A 385 14.37 -44.77 -1.35
CA GLN A 385 13.00 -44.82 -1.85
C GLN A 385 12.78 -43.94 -3.08
N LEU A 386 13.69 -43.03 -3.36
CA LEU A 386 13.59 -42.01 -4.40
C LEU A 386 14.56 -42.22 -5.56
N ASN A 387 15.81 -42.62 -5.27
CA ASN A 387 16.92 -42.66 -6.20
C ASN A 387 17.07 -43.95 -7.02
N ASN A 388 16.02 -44.83 -7.03
CA ASN A 388 16.09 -46.11 -7.73
C ASN A 388 14.96 -46.27 -8.76
N PRO A 389 15.03 -45.59 -9.91
CA PRO A 389 14.01 -45.71 -10.96
C PRO A 389 13.89 -47.14 -11.53
N THR A 390 14.97 -47.92 -11.57
CA THR A 390 14.94 -49.30 -12.06
C THR A 390 14.41 -50.33 -11.04
N GLY A 391 14.44 -49.93 -9.76
CA GLY A 391 13.98 -50.83 -8.67
C GLY A 391 12.51 -50.62 -8.29
N CYS A 392 11.84 -49.55 -8.73
CA CYS A 392 10.42 -49.37 -8.53
C CYS A 392 9.58 -50.35 -9.36
N LYS A 393 8.28 -50.48 -9.07
CA LYS A 393 7.40 -51.42 -9.79
C LYS A 393 7.37 -51.17 -11.30
N LEU A 394 7.27 -49.87 -11.71
CA LEU A 394 7.29 -49.53 -13.12
C LEU A 394 8.65 -49.86 -13.76
N GLY A 395 9.77 -49.51 -13.12
CA GLY A 395 11.10 -49.84 -13.64
C GLY A 395 11.32 -51.35 -13.84
N LYS A 396 10.82 -52.19 -12.90
CA LYS A 396 10.84 -53.66 -13.05
C LYS A 396 9.92 -54.10 -14.17
N TRP A 397 8.73 -53.54 -14.31
CA TRP A 397 7.84 -53.82 -15.45
C TRP A 397 8.47 -53.47 -16.78
N MET A 398 9.10 -52.29 -16.89
CA MET A 398 9.82 -51.88 -18.11
C MET A 398 10.94 -52.86 -18.46
N ALA A 399 11.71 -53.33 -17.46
CA ALA A 399 12.80 -54.27 -17.68
C ALA A 399 12.32 -55.68 -18.08
N ALA A 400 11.11 -56.05 -17.69
CA ALA A 400 10.49 -57.35 -17.98
C ALA A 400 9.75 -57.38 -19.33
N GLN A 401 9.56 -56.22 -20.01
CA GLN A 401 8.81 -56.15 -21.24
C GLN A 401 9.58 -56.80 -22.42
N THR A 402 8.90 -57.70 -23.12
CA THR A 402 9.43 -58.41 -24.28
C THR A 402 8.66 -58.11 -25.57
N ASP A 403 7.48 -57.48 -25.45
CA ASP A 403 6.67 -57.12 -26.59
C ASP A 403 7.36 -55.98 -27.39
N LYS A 404 7.76 -56.26 -28.62
CA LYS A 404 8.41 -55.26 -29.47
C LYS A 404 7.50 -54.11 -29.83
N GLY A 405 6.17 -54.34 -29.90
CA GLY A 405 5.18 -53.27 -30.12
C GLY A 405 5.15 -52.23 -28.99
N ILE A 406 5.60 -52.65 -27.80
CA ILE A 406 5.78 -51.80 -26.61
C ILE A 406 7.21 -51.24 -26.60
N THR A 407 8.23 -52.09 -26.54
CA THR A 407 9.62 -51.72 -26.28
C THR A 407 10.28 -50.84 -27.35
N GLU A 408 9.86 -51.00 -28.61
CA GLU A 408 10.35 -50.23 -29.75
C GLU A 408 9.48 -48.96 -30.05
N SER A 409 8.41 -48.70 -29.24
CA SER A 409 7.53 -47.58 -29.44
C SER A 409 8.11 -46.27 -28.90
N GLN A 410 7.72 -45.15 -29.53
CA GLN A 410 8.08 -43.80 -29.07
C GLN A 410 7.50 -43.58 -27.66
N GLU A 411 6.28 -44.02 -27.40
CA GLU A 411 5.59 -43.89 -26.13
C GLU A 411 6.36 -44.54 -24.97
N PHE A 412 7.02 -45.68 -25.22
CA PHE A 412 7.85 -46.31 -24.21
C PHE A 412 9.12 -45.52 -23.90
N ALA A 413 9.78 -44.98 -24.93
CA ALA A 413 10.96 -44.13 -24.77
C ALA A 413 10.63 -42.84 -23.99
N GLU A 414 9.50 -42.18 -24.32
CA GLU A 414 9.02 -41.00 -23.65
C GLU A 414 8.67 -41.31 -22.18
N LEU A 415 7.96 -42.40 -21.91
CA LEU A 415 7.62 -42.84 -20.56
C LEU A 415 8.87 -43.12 -19.70
N LYS A 416 9.88 -43.81 -20.30
CA LYS A 416 11.13 -44.07 -19.59
C LYS A 416 11.83 -42.81 -19.16
N LYS A 417 11.98 -41.84 -20.08
CA LYS A 417 12.62 -40.55 -19.81
C LYS A 417 11.86 -39.75 -18.75
N ALA A 418 10.54 -39.64 -18.90
CA ALA A 418 9.70 -38.89 -17.95
C ALA A 418 9.74 -39.51 -16.54
N HIS A 419 9.76 -40.84 -16.46
CA HIS A 419 9.91 -41.58 -15.21
C HIS A 419 11.26 -41.30 -14.52
N GLU A 420 12.37 -41.32 -15.27
CA GLU A 420 13.70 -40.99 -14.75
C GLU A 420 13.76 -39.55 -14.23
N ASP A 421 13.11 -38.59 -14.91
CA ASP A 421 13.07 -37.19 -14.49
C ASP A 421 12.31 -37.00 -13.17
N VAL A 422 11.19 -37.70 -12.94
CA VAL A 422 10.46 -37.68 -11.64
C VAL A 422 11.39 -38.11 -10.51
N HIS A 423 12.06 -39.29 -10.66
CA HIS A 423 12.98 -39.80 -9.65
C HIS A 423 14.17 -38.85 -9.41
N LYS A 424 14.72 -38.26 -10.45
CA LYS A 424 15.82 -37.29 -10.38
C LYS A 424 15.46 -36.07 -9.53
N TYR A 425 14.36 -35.40 -9.85
CA TYR A 425 13.97 -34.19 -9.11
C TYR A 425 13.48 -34.50 -7.70
N ALA A 426 12.81 -35.65 -7.49
CA ALA A 426 12.46 -36.15 -6.17
C ALA A 426 13.69 -36.33 -5.27
N THR A 427 14.77 -36.90 -5.83
CA THR A 427 16.05 -37.09 -5.12
C THR A 427 16.69 -35.74 -4.77
N LEU A 428 16.72 -34.78 -5.71
CA LEU A 428 17.29 -33.45 -5.50
C LEU A 428 16.51 -32.68 -4.40
N SER A 429 15.17 -32.80 -4.37
CA SER A 429 14.35 -32.21 -3.30
C SER A 429 14.72 -32.80 -1.94
N TRP A 430 14.88 -34.12 -1.87
CA TRP A 430 15.31 -34.79 -0.64
C TRP A 430 16.71 -34.32 -0.19
N GLU A 431 17.67 -34.26 -1.11
CA GLU A 431 19.05 -33.81 -0.83
C GLU A 431 19.11 -32.37 -0.31
N ALA A 432 18.28 -31.46 -0.85
CA ALA A 432 18.16 -30.10 -0.37
C ALA A 432 17.61 -30.09 1.07
N ARG A 433 16.55 -30.86 1.35
CA ARG A 433 15.96 -30.97 2.68
C ARG A 433 16.91 -31.59 3.71
N ASP A 434 17.70 -32.59 3.32
CA ASP A 434 18.70 -33.23 4.17
C ASP A 434 19.81 -32.26 4.58
N LYS A 435 20.09 -31.26 3.74
CA LYS A 435 21.04 -30.15 4.01
C LYS A 435 20.39 -28.95 4.71
N ASP A 436 19.13 -29.07 5.12
CA ASP A 436 18.33 -28.02 5.74
C ASP A 436 18.05 -26.79 4.82
N ASP A 437 18.25 -26.97 3.50
CA ASP A 437 17.85 -26.01 2.48
C ASP A 437 16.36 -26.18 2.16
N ILE A 438 15.51 -25.58 2.99
CA ILE A 438 14.04 -25.68 2.87
C ILE A 438 13.58 -25.09 1.53
N LYS A 439 14.12 -23.95 1.13
CA LYS A 439 13.76 -23.32 -0.13
C LYS A 439 14.11 -24.17 -1.33
N GLY A 440 15.34 -24.69 -1.37
CA GLY A 440 15.78 -25.61 -2.42
C GLY A 440 14.95 -26.90 -2.45
N ALA A 441 14.50 -27.40 -1.29
CA ALA A 441 13.62 -28.54 -1.24
C ALA A 441 12.26 -28.28 -1.92
N TYR A 442 11.64 -27.13 -1.70
CA TYR A 442 10.41 -26.73 -2.41
C TYR A 442 10.66 -26.43 -3.89
N ASP A 443 11.74 -25.75 -4.25
CA ASP A 443 12.08 -25.45 -5.64
C ASP A 443 12.26 -26.74 -6.47
N TYR A 444 12.88 -27.79 -5.89
CA TYR A 444 12.99 -29.10 -6.54
C TYR A 444 11.71 -29.93 -6.44
N PHE A 445 10.88 -29.74 -5.41
CA PHE A 445 9.54 -30.30 -5.38
C PHE A 445 8.69 -29.76 -6.55
N ASP A 446 8.71 -28.47 -6.82
CA ASP A 446 7.95 -27.87 -7.94
C ASP A 446 8.42 -28.49 -9.28
N LYS A 447 9.72 -28.76 -9.45
CA LYS A 447 10.23 -29.50 -10.63
C LYS A 447 9.78 -30.97 -10.65
N THR A 448 9.66 -31.60 -9.46
CA THR A 448 9.11 -32.96 -9.35
C THR A 448 7.64 -32.99 -9.75
N TYR A 449 6.89 -31.97 -9.35
CA TYR A 449 5.48 -31.77 -9.70
C TYR A 449 5.31 -31.64 -11.22
N ASP A 450 6.06 -30.76 -11.86
CA ASP A 450 6.03 -30.59 -13.31
C ASP A 450 6.43 -31.88 -14.05
N ALA A 451 7.49 -32.56 -13.60
CA ALA A 451 7.95 -33.82 -14.17
C ALA A 451 6.88 -34.92 -14.03
N TYR A 452 6.13 -34.94 -12.92
CA TYR A 452 5.02 -35.88 -12.74
C TYR A 452 3.92 -35.68 -13.81
N PHE A 453 3.53 -34.47 -14.16
CA PHE A 453 2.51 -34.27 -15.20
C PHE A 453 2.99 -34.68 -16.59
N VAL A 454 4.28 -34.49 -16.89
CA VAL A 454 4.88 -35.04 -18.11
C VAL A 454 4.85 -36.57 -18.09
N TYR A 455 5.20 -37.18 -16.97
CA TYR A 455 5.12 -38.62 -16.74
C TYR A 455 3.68 -39.13 -16.85
N GLN A 456 2.71 -38.47 -16.23
CA GLN A 456 1.29 -38.84 -16.27
C GLN A 456 0.78 -38.86 -17.72
N LYS A 457 1.14 -37.88 -18.53
CA LYS A 457 0.81 -37.85 -19.95
C LYS A 457 1.47 -39.00 -20.72
N ALA A 458 2.74 -39.29 -20.44
CA ALA A 458 3.48 -40.35 -21.11
C ALA A 458 2.93 -41.74 -20.78
N ILE A 459 2.60 -42.03 -19.49
CA ILE A 459 2.02 -43.34 -19.11
C ILE A 459 0.62 -43.54 -19.67
N ARG A 460 -0.19 -42.46 -19.77
CA ARG A 460 -1.51 -42.53 -20.43
C ARG A 460 -1.39 -42.77 -21.93
N ASN A 461 -0.41 -42.20 -22.59
CA ASN A 461 -0.13 -42.46 -24.00
C ASN A 461 0.32 -43.89 -24.19
N MET A 462 1.17 -44.43 -23.32
CA MET A 462 1.53 -45.86 -23.29
C MET A 462 0.30 -46.72 -23.16
N GLY A 463 -0.64 -46.40 -22.30
CA GLY A 463 -1.92 -47.13 -22.17
C GLY A 463 -2.75 -47.10 -23.46
N LYS A 464 -2.79 -46.00 -24.19
CA LYS A 464 -3.44 -45.90 -25.52
C LYS A 464 -2.74 -46.83 -26.50
N ARG A 465 -1.41 -46.82 -26.54
CA ARG A 465 -0.62 -47.72 -27.39
C ARG A 465 -0.86 -49.19 -27.11
N MET A 466 -0.89 -49.61 -25.84
CA MET A 466 -1.18 -50.96 -25.44
C MET A 466 -2.59 -51.42 -25.87
N ARG A 467 -3.60 -50.55 -25.78
CA ARG A 467 -4.94 -50.85 -26.30
C ARG A 467 -4.94 -51.08 -27.80
N GLN A 468 -4.18 -50.33 -28.57
CA GLN A 468 -4.00 -50.53 -30.02
C GLN A 468 -3.35 -51.87 -30.34
N LEU A 469 -2.52 -52.41 -29.43
CA LEU A 469 -1.90 -53.73 -29.51
C LEU A 469 -2.79 -54.85 -29.04
N GLY A 470 -4.03 -54.58 -28.58
CA GLY A 470 -5.01 -55.55 -28.17
C GLY A 470 -5.01 -55.87 -26.68
N TYR A 471 -4.26 -55.14 -25.83
CA TYR A 471 -4.34 -55.27 -24.37
C TYR A 471 -5.68 -54.78 -23.86
N THR A 472 -6.27 -55.50 -22.89
CA THR A 472 -7.56 -55.15 -22.28
C THR A 472 -7.46 -54.99 -20.79
N ASP A 473 -8.32 -54.17 -20.21
CA ASP A 473 -8.52 -54.06 -18.75
C ASP A 473 -9.63 -55.04 -18.29
N LYS A 474 -9.61 -55.39 -17.01
CA LYS A 474 -10.65 -56.20 -16.36
C LYS A 474 -11.48 -55.39 -15.38
N THR A 475 -11.28 -54.05 -15.33
CA THR A 475 -12.01 -53.17 -14.44
C THR A 475 -13.20 -52.53 -15.16
N ASP A 476 -14.32 -52.33 -14.46
CA ASP A 476 -15.47 -51.57 -14.99
C ASP A 476 -15.20 -50.05 -14.95
N ILE A 477 -14.08 -49.63 -14.38
CA ILE A 477 -13.67 -48.22 -14.25
C ILE A 477 -12.79 -47.89 -15.47
N VAL A 478 -13.18 -46.87 -16.21
CA VAL A 478 -12.34 -46.34 -17.33
C VAL A 478 -11.05 -45.79 -16.73
N VAL A 479 -9.97 -46.56 -16.89
CA VAL A 479 -8.66 -46.32 -16.25
C VAL A 479 -8.00 -45.01 -16.73
N PHE A 480 -8.39 -44.52 -17.87
CA PHE A 480 -7.92 -43.26 -18.41
C PHE A 480 -9.12 -42.45 -18.90
N ARG A 481 -9.73 -41.67 -17.98
CA ARG A 481 -10.66 -40.60 -18.39
C ARG A 481 -9.82 -39.54 -19.13
N ASN A 482 -10.33 -39.14 -20.32
CA ASN A 482 -9.69 -38.20 -21.23
C ASN A 482 -9.22 -36.90 -20.59
#